data_2c412e0977fda41cf93aa6f9cc9111f8
#
_entry.id   2c412e0977fda41cf93aa6f9cc9111f8
#
_cell.length_a   1.000
_cell.length_b   1.000
_cell.length_c   1.000
_cell.angle_alpha   90.00
_cell.angle_beta   90.00
_cell.angle_gamma   90.00
#
_symmetry.space_group_name_H-M   'P 1'
#
loop_
_entity.id
_entity.type
_entity.pdbx_description
1 polymer ?
#
loop_
_entity_poly.entity_id
_entity_poly.type
_entity_poly.pdbx_seq_one_letter_code
_entity_poly.pdbx_strand_id
1 'polypeptide(L)'
;LKDIDINGIRINIEDADGKRMIRIGNQEYIFDIYKHTFVVDDVDALVERANGTKVIDEEQEIIFYVSERQIAKFHYYLYCGLPTAIELGVPLAIDVPFELTASRDNVLQNAWNIKLKQEMYIAYTDVLKKIARKSRINVLQFVRFQAQQYGSQIKFSLFKNDEDSWLDNSSILDDLKMCQFIPTYDDQYFATPSDLAYRYPRIVHLMLDKSQLNEKTKRSIIDDPKNEENENKLRNLGCKQVDTSEIVRILCERAHLHIEDDKYRTALYRYLAETPELRPYSQ
;
A
#
# COMPACT_ATOMS: atom_id res chain seq x y z
N LEU A 1 17.96 -20.07 11.62
CA LEU A 1 18.17 -21.38 10.99
C LEU A 1 18.49 -21.14 9.52
N LYS A 2 19.74 -21.48 9.10
CA LYS A 2 20.17 -21.21 7.71
C LYS A 2 19.81 -22.35 6.76
N ASP A 3 19.71 -23.57 7.25
CA ASP A 3 19.41 -24.77 6.46
C ASP A 3 18.44 -25.68 7.22
N ILE A 4 17.35 -26.04 6.57
CA ILE A 4 16.33 -26.93 7.11
C ILE A 4 16.08 -28.02 6.08
N ASP A 5 16.05 -29.30 6.50
CA ASP A 5 15.63 -30.42 5.65
C ASP A 5 14.32 -30.99 6.23
N ILE A 6 13.27 -30.97 5.41
CA ILE A 6 11.96 -31.53 5.75
C ILE A 6 11.60 -32.56 4.67
N ASN A 7 11.65 -33.83 5.03
CA ASN A 7 11.31 -34.96 4.13
C ASN A 7 12.05 -34.90 2.79
N GLY A 8 13.36 -34.55 2.81
CA GLY A 8 14.19 -34.46 1.62
C GLY A 8 14.02 -33.15 0.83
N ILE A 9 13.19 -32.23 1.29
CA ILE A 9 13.07 -30.87 0.75
C ILE A 9 14.01 -29.97 1.54
N ARG A 10 15.08 -29.51 0.89
CA ARG A 10 16.02 -28.57 1.50
C ARG A 10 15.49 -27.15 1.40
N ILE A 11 15.42 -26.47 2.52
CA ILE A 11 15.09 -25.06 2.63
C ILE A 11 16.35 -24.33 3.11
N ASN A 12 16.82 -23.39 2.31
CA ASN A 12 17.95 -22.52 2.67
C ASN A 12 17.42 -21.10 2.88
N ILE A 13 17.80 -20.47 3.99
CA ILE A 13 17.44 -19.09 4.32
C ILE A 13 18.72 -18.29 4.51
N GLU A 14 18.86 -17.21 3.76
CA GLU A 14 20.01 -16.32 3.81
C GLU A 14 19.54 -14.86 3.88
N ASP A 15 20.10 -14.12 4.84
CA ASP A 15 19.89 -12.67 4.95
C ASP A 15 21.17 -11.95 4.52
N ALA A 16 21.08 -11.13 3.48
CA ALA A 16 22.18 -10.35 2.96
C ALA A 16 21.66 -9.03 2.37
N ASP A 17 22.38 -7.94 2.58
CA ASP A 17 22.12 -6.63 1.95
C ASP A 17 20.68 -6.11 2.10
N GLY A 18 20.09 -6.31 3.28
CA GLY A 18 18.71 -5.90 3.56
C GLY A 18 17.64 -6.76 2.87
N LYS A 19 18.03 -7.94 2.39
CA LYS A 19 17.13 -8.91 1.76
C LYS A 19 17.18 -10.24 2.48
N ARG A 20 16.06 -10.97 2.45
CA ARG A 20 15.97 -12.38 2.81
C ARG A 20 15.74 -13.20 1.56
N MET A 21 16.61 -14.14 1.28
CA MET A 21 16.46 -15.14 0.24
C MET A 21 16.03 -16.46 0.86
N ILE A 22 14.95 -17.03 0.36
CA ILE A 22 14.46 -18.35 0.76
C ILE A 22 14.49 -19.24 -0.47
N ARG A 23 15.29 -20.31 -0.43
CA ARG A 23 15.34 -21.33 -1.49
C ARG A 23 14.65 -22.59 -1.01
N ILE A 24 13.68 -23.07 -1.78
CA ILE A 24 12.92 -24.29 -1.53
C ILE A 24 13.05 -25.16 -2.78
N GLY A 25 13.90 -26.20 -2.71
CA GLY A 25 14.25 -26.99 -3.91
C GLY A 25 14.88 -26.10 -4.97
N ASN A 26 14.21 -26.01 -6.14
CA ASN A 26 14.66 -25.17 -7.27
C ASN A 26 13.99 -23.79 -7.32
N GLN A 27 13.17 -23.43 -6.33
CA GLN A 27 12.48 -22.15 -6.29
C GLN A 27 13.22 -21.20 -5.34
N GLU A 28 13.35 -19.94 -5.77
CA GLU A 28 13.94 -18.89 -4.99
C GLU A 28 12.91 -17.76 -4.78
N TYR A 29 12.80 -17.32 -3.54
CA TYR A 29 11.93 -16.22 -3.12
C TYR A 29 12.80 -15.15 -2.47
N ILE A 30 12.63 -13.90 -2.91
CA ILE A 30 13.40 -12.76 -2.43
C ILE A 30 12.45 -11.77 -1.78
N PHE A 31 12.78 -11.38 -0.54
CA PHE A 31 12.05 -10.39 0.22
C PHE A 31 12.97 -9.25 0.61
N ASP A 32 12.53 -8.02 0.43
CA ASP A 32 13.15 -6.86 1.05
C ASP A 32 12.82 -6.85 2.53
N ILE A 33 13.81 -6.55 3.37
CA ILE A 33 13.65 -6.44 4.82
C ILE A 33 13.59 -4.97 5.20
N TYR A 34 12.50 -4.56 5.86
CA TYR A 34 12.38 -3.25 6.49
C TYR A 34 12.23 -3.43 7.98
N LYS A 35 13.11 -2.77 8.75
CA LYS A 35 13.12 -2.82 10.20
C LYS A 35 12.66 -1.49 10.77
N HIS A 36 11.89 -1.56 11.82
CA HIS A 36 11.47 -0.43 12.64
C HIS A 36 11.79 -0.75 14.09
N THR A 37 12.68 0.03 14.68
CA THR A 37 13.07 -0.08 16.09
C THR A 37 12.48 1.09 16.84
N PHE A 38 11.88 0.84 17.98
CA PHE A 38 11.32 1.86 18.85
C PHE A 38 11.52 1.48 20.31
N VAL A 39 11.43 2.47 21.19
CA VAL A 39 11.52 2.28 22.64
C VAL A 39 10.16 2.56 23.25
N VAL A 40 9.73 1.71 24.17
CA VAL A 40 8.56 1.97 24.99
C VAL A 40 9.02 2.82 26.16
N ASP A 41 8.74 4.12 26.10
CA ASP A 41 9.21 5.10 27.08
C ASP A 41 8.16 5.47 28.17
N ASP A 42 8.58 6.27 29.13
CA ASP A 42 7.74 6.74 30.24
C ASP A 42 6.50 7.50 29.83
N VAL A 43 6.53 8.18 28.66
CA VAL A 43 5.46 9.06 28.19
C VAL A 43 4.25 8.26 27.73
N ASP A 44 4.50 7.05 27.24
CA ASP A 44 3.47 6.17 26.72
C ASP A 44 2.73 5.35 27.78
N ALA A 45 2.94 5.68 29.05
CA ALA A 45 2.43 4.98 30.22
C ALA A 45 3.01 3.58 30.44
N LEU A 46 2.90 3.09 31.64
CA LEU A 46 3.28 1.74 32.02
C LEU A 46 2.48 0.72 31.21
N VAL A 47 3.13 0.11 30.23
CA VAL A 47 2.53 -0.91 29.37
C VAL A 47 2.59 -2.25 30.09
N GLU A 48 1.46 -2.92 30.19
CA GLU A 48 1.38 -4.23 30.84
C GLU A 48 1.37 -5.35 29.81
N ARG A 49 2.23 -6.35 30.06
CA ARG A 49 2.16 -7.65 29.42
C ARG A 49 1.07 -8.52 30.04
N ALA A 50 0.70 -9.62 29.39
CA ALA A 50 -0.32 -10.56 29.90
C ALA A 50 0.06 -11.17 31.27
N ASN A 51 1.33 -11.25 31.59
CA ASN A 51 1.82 -11.72 32.88
C ASN A 51 1.85 -10.65 33.98
N GLY A 52 1.35 -9.44 33.71
CA GLY A 52 1.37 -8.31 34.64
C GLY A 52 2.73 -7.60 34.76
N THR A 53 3.73 -7.97 33.96
CA THR A 53 5.01 -7.26 33.94
C THR A 53 4.83 -5.91 33.24
N LYS A 54 5.28 -4.84 33.92
CA LYS A 54 5.29 -3.50 33.35
C LYS A 54 6.53 -3.29 32.53
N VAL A 55 6.37 -2.73 31.34
CA VAL A 55 7.44 -2.50 30.37
C VAL A 55 7.70 -1.01 30.27
N ILE A 56 8.93 -0.60 30.53
CA ILE A 56 9.44 0.76 30.38
C ILE A 56 10.85 0.66 29.79
N ASP A 57 11.18 1.59 28.89
CA ASP A 57 12.51 1.75 28.27
C ASP A 57 13.01 0.46 27.60
N GLU A 58 12.12 -0.40 27.13
CA GLU A 58 12.47 -1.62 26.42
C GLU A 58 12.47 -1.39 24.91
N GLU A 59 13.63 -1.63 24.28
CA GLU A 59 13.76 -1.57 22.82
C GLU A 59 13.06 -2.75 22.16
N GLN A 60 12.23 -2.45 21.16
CA GLN A 60 11.49 -3.43 20.37
C GLN A 60 11.79 -3.28 18.89
N GLU A 61 11.70 -4.37 18.14
CA GLU A 61 11.87 -4.38 16.69
C GLU A 61 10.63 -4.97 16.00
N ILE A 62 10.16 -4.30 14.95
CA ILE A 62 9.14 -4.80 14.03
C ILE A 62 9.81 -4.98 12.67
N ILE A 63 9.61 -6.13 12.03
CA ILE A 63 10.25 -6.46 10.76
C ILE A 63 9.19 -6.72 9.70
N PHE A 64 9.30 -6.04 8.57
CA PHE A 64 8.47 -6.27 7.39
C PHE A 64 9.28 -6.99 6.32
N TYR A 65 8.71 -8.06 5.78
CA TYR A 65 9.26 -8.82 4.66
C TYR A 65 8.39 -8.60 3.44
N VAL A 66 8.88 -7.83 2.49
CA VAL A 66 8.15 -7.42 1.29
C VAL A 66 8.67 -8.19 0.09
N SER A 67 7.81 -8.98 -0.55
CA SER A 67 8.19 -9.69 -1.77
C SER A 67 8.40 -8.74 -2.93
N GLU A 68 9.51 -8.87 -3.67
CA GLU A 68 9.76 -8.11 -4.89
C GLU A 68 8.72 -8.41 -5.99
N ARG A 69 8.13 -9.60 -5.98
CA ARG A 69 7.10 -10.03 -6.93
C ARG A 69 5.92 -10.60 -6.17
N GLN A 70 4.72 -10.29 -6.64
CA GLN A 70 3.54 -10.95 -6.11
C GLN A 70 3.66 -12.47 -6.37
N ILE A 71 3.79 -13.24 -5.29
CA ILE A 71 3.87 -14.68 -5.37
C ILE A 71 2.44 -15.20 -5.42
N ALA A 72 1.99 -15.64 -6.60
CA ALA A 72 0.67 -16.23 -6.76
C ALA A 72 0.51 -17.43 -5.80
N LYS A 73 -0.60 -17.47 -5.06
CA LYS A 73 -0.94 -18.51 -4.08
C LYS A 73 -0.08 -18.54 -2.81
N PHE A 74 0.70 -17.50 -2.53
CA PHE A 74 1.39 -17.39 -1.25
C PHE A 74 0.47 -16.72 -0.23
N HIS A 75 0.33 -17.35 0.95
CA HIS A 75 -0.39 -16.78 2.08
C HIS A 75 0.60 -16.05 2.98
N TYR A 76 0.35 -14.80 3.23
CA TYR A 76 1.19 -13.98 4.10
C TYR A 76 0.62 -13.99 5.51
N TYR A 77 1.46 -14.30 6.47
CA TYR A 77 1.07 -14.41 7.86
C TYR A 77 1.77 -13.39 8.74
N LEU A 78 1.15 -13.12 9.88
CA LEU A 78 1.80 -12.47 11.00
C LEU A 78 2.77 -13.45 11.66
N TYR A 79 3.92 -12.97 12.05
CA TYR A 79 4.94 -13.69 12.79
C TYR A 79 5.12 -13.06 14.17
N CYS A 80 5.39 -13.88 15.15
CA CYS A 80 5.83 -13.49 16.50
C CYS A 80 7.02 -14.38 16.85
N GLY A 81 8.15 -14.15 16.17
CA GLY A 81 9.31 -15.05 16.14
C GLY A 81 9.06 -16.37 15.39
N LEU A 82 7.82 -16.87 15.41
CA LEU A 82 7.33 -18.04 14.67
C LEU A 82 6.02 -17.66 13.95
N PRO A 83 5.63 -18.39 12.88
CA PRO A 83 4.37 -18.13 12.19
C PRO A 83 3.17 -18.32 13.12
N THR A 84 2.16 -17.49 12.91
CA THR A 84 0.85 -17.57 13.56
C THR A 84 -0.19 -18.10 12.57
N ALA A 85 -1.43 -18.32 13.03
CA ALA A 85 -2.57 -18.59 12.16
C ALA A 85 -3.20 -17.31 11.58
N ILE A 86 -2.68 -16.14 11.93
CA ILE A 86 -3.24 -14.83 11.54
C ILE A 86 -2.75 -14.47 10.14
N GLU A 87 -3.66 -14.49 9.18
CA GLU A 87 -3.36 -14.18 7.78
C GLU A 87 -3.45 -12.67 7.50
N LEU A 88 -2.44 -12.15 6.78
CA LEU A 88 -2.42 -10.78 6.31
C LEU A 88 -3.14 -10.67 4.96
N GLY A 89 -3.86 -9.58 4.78
CA GLY A 89 -4.59 -9.32 3.54
C GLY A 89 -3.79 -8.53 2.49
N VAL A 90 -2.49 -8.38 2.69
CA VAL A 90 -1.55 -7.64 1.84
C VAL A 90 -0.32 -8.51 1.56
N PRO A 91 0.39 -8.33 0.42
CA PRO A 91 1.48 -9.22 0.00
C PRO A 91 2.80 -8.93 0.73
N LEU A 92 2.76 -8.95 2.06
CA LEU A 92 3.93 -8.83 2.92
C LEU A 92 3.74 -9.66 4.18
N ALA A 93 4.84 -10.11 4.79
CA ALA A 93 4.81 -10.72 6.11
C ALA A 93 5.35 -9.72 7.15
N ILE A 94 4.85 -9.78 8.36
CA ILE A 94 5.25 -8.90 9.45
C ILE A 94 5.65 -9.76 10.65
N ASP A 95 6.81 -9.48 11.24
CA ASP A 95 7.23 -10.06 12.50
C ASP A 95 7.15 -8.99 13.59
N VAL A 96 6.26 -9.22 14.55
CA VAL A 96 5.98 -8.29 15.68
C VAL A 96 5.98 -9.11 16.96
N PRO A 97 6.62 -8.68 18.04
CA PRO A 97 6.68 -9.42 19.30
C PRO A 97 5.36 -9.34 20.11
N PHE A 98 4.22 -9.65 19.44
CA PHE A 98 2.92 -9.70 20.09
C PHE A 98 2.83 -10.85 21.10
N GLU A 99 2.09 -10.63 22.15
CA GLU A 99 1.60 -11.71 23.01
C GLU A 99 0.37 -12.37 22.38
N LEU A 100 0.45 -13.67 22.21
CA LEU A 100 -0.56 -14.48 21.52
C LEU A 100 -1.35 -15.35 22.51
N THR A 101 -2.53 -15.79 22.06
CA THR A 101 -3.22 -16.94 22.68
C THR A 101 -2.33 -18.18 22.63
N ALA A 102 -2.61 -19.16 23.49
CA ALA A 102 -1.85 -20.42 23.51
C ALA A 102 -1.90 -21.20 22.19
N SER A 103 -2.99 -21.07 21.45
CA SER A 103 -3.18 -21.64 20.11
C SER A 103 -2.48 -20.87 18.99
N ARG A 104 -1.94 -19.65 19.28
CA ARG A 104 -1.31 -18.75 18.32
C ARG A 104 -2.22 -18.32 17.14
N ASP A 105 -3.51 -18.39 17.35
CA ASP A 105 -4.55 -18.03 16.37
C ASP A 105 -5.08 -16.62 16.57
N ASN A 106 -4.74 -15.98 17.69
CA ASN A 106 -5.18 -14.62 17.99
C ASN A 106 -4.15 -13.84 18.82
N VAL A 107 -4.24 -12.51 18.75
CA VAL A 107 -3.44 -11.57 19.55
C VAL A 107 -4.21 -11.24 20.83
N LEU A 108 -3.54 -11.27 21.99
CA LEU A 108 -4.16 -10.87 23.25
C LEU A 108 -4.51 -9.38 23.25
N GLN A 109 -5.67 -9.03 23.80
CA GLN A 109 -6.10 -7.63 23.93
C GLN A 109 -5.58 -7.05 25.25
N ASN A 110 -4.33 -6.59 25.24
CA ASN A 110 -3.69 -5.93 26.37
C ASN A 110 -2.96 -4.65 25.95
N ALA A 111 -2.53 -3.88 26.92
CA ALA A 111 -1.87 -2.58 26.65
C ALA A 111 -0.57 -2.75 25.85
N TRP A 112 0.19 -3.82 26.09
CA TRP A 112 1.40 -4.16 25.34
C TRP A 112 1.11 -4.33 23.83
N ASN A 113 0.16 -5.17 23.49
CA ASN A 113 -0.19 -5.45 22.10
C ASN A 113 -0.86 -4.26 21.41
N ILE A 114 -1.61 -3.43 22.13
CA ILE A 114 -2.15 -2.17 21.60
C ILE A 114 -1.01 -1.24 21.18
N LYS A 115 0.01 -1.07 22.04
CA LYS A 115 1.19 -0.25 21.72
C LYS A 115 1.94 -0.79 20.51
N LEU A 116 2.26 -2.09 20.50
CA LEU A 116 2.93 -2.73 19.36
C LEU A 116 2.17 -2.57 18.05
N LYS A 117 0.86 -2.65 18.10
CA LYS A 117 0.01 -2.48 16.92
C LYS A 117 0.02 -1.03 16.40
N GLN A 118 0.00 -0.06 17.28
CA GLN A 118 0.15 1.36 16.91
C GLN A 118 1.49 1.57 16.20
N GLU A 119 2.59 1.12 16.80
CA GLU A 119 3.93 1.23 16.21
C GLU A 119 4.04 0.48 14.88
N MET A 120 3.43 -0.69 14.76
CA MET A 120 3.38 -1.44 13.50
C MET A 120 2.72 -0.62 12.39
N TYR A 121 1.64 0.06 12.66
CA TYR A 121 0.95 0.89 11.67
C TYR A 121 1.73 2.16 11.33
N ILE A 122 2.38 2.80 12.32
CA ILE A 122 3.28 3.94 12.08
C ILE A 122 4.41 3.52 11.14
N ALA A 123 5.09 2.41 11.47
CA ALA A 123 6.17 1.87 10.66
C ALA A 123 5.69 1.50 9.25
N TYR A 124 4.47 1.01 9.12
CA TYR A 124 3.90 0.61 7.83
C TYR A 124 3.80 1.78 6.84
N THR A 125 3.46 2.98 7.28
CA THR A 125 3.42 4.16 6.41
C THR A 125 4.79 4.46 5.80
N ASP A 126 5.86 4.27 6.57
CA ASP A 126 7.23 4.45 6.08
C ASP A 126 7.68 3.32 5.14
N VAL A 127 7.22 2.10 5.40
CA VAL A 127 7.43 0.97 4.48
C VAL A 127 6.73 1.23 3.15
N LEU A 128 5.49 1.73 3.14
CA LEU A 128 4.78 2.10 1.91
C LEU A 128 5.54 3.14 1.09
N LYS A 129 6.10 4.17 1.73
CA LYS A 129 6.95 5.18 1.04
C LYS A 129 8.17 4.54 0.38
N LYS A 130 8.82 3.61 1.06
CA LYS A 130 10.00 2.90 0.54
C LYS A 130 9.62 1.99 -0.62
N ILE A 131 8.51 1.24 -0.51
CA ILE A 131 7.97 0.40 -1.58
C ILE A 131 7.63 1.25 -2.81
N ALA A 132 6.91 2.37 -2.62
CA ALA A 132 6.52 3.26 -3.71
C ALA A 132 7.72 3.76 -4.51
N ARG A 133 8.81 4.11 -3.83
CA ARG A 133 10.04 4.57 -4.47
C ARG A 133 10.79 3.47 -5.23
N LYS A 134 10.69 2.24 -4.76
CA LYS A 134 11.36 1.07 -5.39
C LYS A 134 10.52 0.48 -6.52
N SER A 135 9.20 0.38 -6.34
CA SER A 135 8.28 -0.29 -7.28
C SER A 135 6.99 0.52 -7.44
N ARG A 136 7.03 1.53 -8.29
CA ARG A 136 5.97 2.54 -8.48
C ARG A 136 4.59 1.96 -8.80
N ILE A 137 4.55 0.92 -9.62
CA ILE A 137 3.30 0.42 -10.22
C ILE A 137 2.47 -0.40 -9.24
N ASN A 138 3.10 -0.99 -8.22
CA ASN A 138 2.46 -2.02 -7.39
C ASN A 138 2.17 -1.58 -5.96
N VAL A 139 2.35 -0.30 -5.60
CA VAL A 139 2.14 0.15 -4.22
C VAL A 139 0.71 -0.08 -3.72
N LEU A 140 -0.30 0.05 -4.58
CA LEU A 140 -1.70 -0.14 -4.21
C LEU A 140 -2.05 -1.59 -3.82
N GLN A 141 -1.25 -2.58 -4.20
CA GLN A 141 -1.47 -3.95 -3.72
C GLN A 141 -1.25 -4.10 -2.20
N PHE A 142 -0.47 -3.19 -1.62
CA PHE A 142 -0.23 -3.15 -0.18
C PHE A 142 -1.29 -2.37 0.60
N VAL A 143 -2.22 -1.71 -0.07
CA VAL A 143 -3.35 -1.01 0.55
C VAL A 143 -4.59 -1.88 0.49
N ARG A 144 -5.22 -2.11 1.65
CA ARG A 144 -6.44 -2.90 1.75
C ARG A 144 -7.48 -2.21 2.61
N PHE A 145 -8.72 -2.23 2.13
CA PHE A 145 -9.88 -1.75 2.86
C PHE A 145 -10.87 -2.88 3.09
N GLN A 146 -11.47 -2.90 4.26
CA GLN A 146 -12.57 -3.80 4.61
C GLN A 146 -13.86 -3.00 4.74
N ALA A 147 -14.95 -3.54 4.19
CA ALA A 147 -16.28 -3.03 4.44
C ALA A 147 -16.72 -3.48 5.85
N GLN A 148 -17.16 -2.56 6.68
CA GLN A 148 -17.76 -2.93 7.96
C GLN A 148 -19.15 -3.52 7.72
N GLN A 149 -19.50 -4.61 8.45
CA GLN A 149 -20.79 -5.30 8.29
C GLN A 149 -22.00 -4.44 8.65
N TYR A 150 -21.82 -3.40 9.47
CA TYR A 150 -22.89 -2.53 9.95
C TYR A 150 -22.48 -1.06 9.85
N GLY A 151 -22.58 -0.49 8.65
CA GLY A 151 -22.37 0.93 8.42
C GLY A 151 -21.58 1.26 7.16
N SER A 152 -21.64 2.52 6.75
CA SER A 152 -20.96 3.03 5.54
C SER A 152 -19.46 3.33 5.76
N GLN A 153 -18.90 3.00 6.91
CA GLN A 153 -17.50 3.29 7.20
C GLN A 153 -16.59 2.20 6.63
N ILE A 154 -15.59 2.64 5.89
CA ILE A 154 -14.54 1.79 5.34
C ILE A 154 -13.37 1.84 6.31
N LYS A 155 -12.85 0.66 6.67
CA LYS A 155 -11.73 0.52 7.58
C LYS A 155 -10.49 0.06 6.82
N PHE A 156 -9.36 0.71 7.06
CA PHE A 156 -8.07 0.18 6.63
C PHE A 156 -7.65 -0.96 7.55
N SER A 157 -7.18 -2.07 7.00
CA SER A 157 -6.66 -3.19 7.79
C SER A 157 -5.60 -3.97 7.03
N LEU A 158 -4.53 -4.31 7.72
CA LEU A 158 -3.51 -5.25 7.22
C LEU A 158 -3.94 -6.70 7.35
N PHE A 159 -4.85 -7.02 8.27
CA PHE A 159 -5.32 -8.36 8.55
C PHE A 159 -6.42 -8.77 7.57
N LYS A 160 -6.43 -10.06 7.20
CA LYS A 160 -7.43 -10.59 6.26
C LYS A 160 -8.81 -10.67 6.89
N ASN A 161 -8.87 -11.10 8.12
CA ASN A 161 -10.09 -11.15 8.93
C ASN A 161 -10.14 -9.92 9.86
N ASP A 162 -11.09 -9.90 10.77
CA ASP A 162 -11.32 -8.73 11.65
C ASP A 162 -10.59 -8.85 13.00
N GLU A 163 -9.36 -9.40 12.98
CA GLU A 163 -8.54 -9.56 14.19
C GLU A 163 -8.12 -8.23 14.80
N ASP A 164 -8.26 -7.14 14.05
CA ASP A 164 -7.93 -5.80 14.52
C ASP A 164 -9.16 -4.96 14.91
N SER A 165 -10.34 -5.59 15.04
CA SER A 165 -11.58 -4.92 15.42
C SER A 165 -11.51 -4.17 16.76
N TRP A 166 -10.63 -4.61 17.65
CA TRP A 166 -10.44 -4.04 18.98
C TRP A 166 -9.56 -2.78 19.02
N LEU A 167 -8.97 -2.36 17.90
CA LEU A 167 -8.21 -1.11 17.78
C LEU A 167 -8.92 -0.15 16.84
N ASP A 168 -9.14 1.08 17.30
CA ASP A 168 -9.58 2.16 16.43
C ASP A 168 -8.45 2.55 15.46
N ASN A 169 -8.69 2.36 14.17
CA ASN A 169 -7.74 2.65 13.09
C ASN A 169 -8.06 3.96 12.36
N SER A 170 -8.93 4.80 12.88
CA SER A 170 -9.35 6.05 12.22
C SER A 170 -8.16 6.99 12.01
N SER A 171 -7.30 7.15 13.01
CA SER A 171 -6.09 7.96 12.91
C SER A 171 -5.13 7.46 11.83
N ILE A 172 -4.99 6.15 11.69
CA ILE A 172 -4.08 5.54 10.71
C ILE A 172 -4.55 5.80 9.28
N LEU A 173 -5.84 5.79 9.03
CA LEU A 173 -6.37 6.14 7.71
C LEU A 173 -6.05 7.60 7.37
N ASP A 174 -6.12 8.50 8.34
CA ASP A 174 -5.77 9.89 8.14
C ASP A 174 -4.26 10.08 7.91
N ASP A 175 -3.42 9.35 8.64
CA ASP A 175 -1.98 9.30 8.40
C ASP A 175 -1.65 8.78 6.99
N LEU A 176 -2.33 7.73 6.53
CA LEU A 176 -2.19 7.22 5.17
C LEU A 176 -2.60 8.25 4.11
N LYS A 177 -3.70 8.98 4.32
CA LYS A 177 -4.14 10.04 3.41
C LYS A 177 -3.13 11.18 3.29
N MET A 178 -2.36 11.42 4.34
CA MET A 178 -1.30 12.45 4.38
C MET A 178 0.07 11.91 4.00
N CYS A 179 0.21 10.60 3.79
CA CYS A 179 1.47 9.97 3.48
C CYS A 179 1.81 10.09 1.98
N GLN A 180 3.04 10.53 1.65
CA GLN A 180 3.52 10.67 0.28
C GLN A 180 4.00 9.34 -0.30
N PHE A 181 3.09 8.48 -0.73
CA PHE A 181 3.42 7.18 -1.30
C PHE A 181 2.79 6.90 -2.66
N ILE A 182 1.86 7.73 -3.14
CA ILE A 182 1.23 7.53 -4.44
C ILE A 182 2.14 8.07 -5.55
N PRO A 183 2.60 7.24 -6.50
CA PRO A 183 3.44 7.67 -7.60
C PRO A 183 2.65 8.59 -8.54
N THR A 184 3.31 9.67 -8.97
CA THR A 184 2.72 10.65 -9.89
C THR A 184 3.36 10.56 -11.27
N TYR A 185 2.85 11.31 -12.23
CA TYR A 185 3.40 11.40 -13.57
C TYR A 185 4.81 11.98 -13.61
N ASP A 186 5.16 12.83 -12.65
CA ASP A 186 6.54 13.24 -12.41
C ASP A 186 7.29 12.11 -11.70
N ASP A 187 8.28 11.52 -12.38
CA ASP A 187 9.04 10.37 -11.89
C ASP A 187 9.75 10.60 -10.54
N GLN A 188 9.93 11.83 -10.14
CA GLN A 188 10.58 12.20 -8.88
C GLN A 188 9.61 12.55 -7.76
N TYR A 189 8.32 12.65 -8.07
CA TYR A 189 7.33 13.11 -7.12
C TYR A 189 6.39 12.00 -6.67
N PHE A 190 6.13 11.96 -5.36
CA PHE A 190 5.11 11.13 -4.75
C PHE A 190 4.13 12.03 -4.01
N ALA A 191 2.86 11.87 -4.26
CA ALA A 191 1.85 12.73 -3.67
C ALA A 191 1.13 12.06 -2.50
N THR A 192 0.52 12.89 -1.67
CA THR A 192 -0.44 12.43 -0.68
C THR A 192 -1.76 12.11 -1.36
N PRO A 193 -2.48 11.05 -0.95
CA PRO A 193 -3.77 10.73 -1.55
C PRO A 193 -4.77 11.89 -1.51
N SER A 194 -4.80 12.67 -0.42
CA SER A 194 -5.74 13.79 -0.26
C SER A 194 -5.53 14.93 -1.27
N ASP A 195 -4.31 15.07 -1.80
CA ASP A 195 -3.94 16.13 -2.74
C ASP A 195 -4.09 15.71 -4.21
N LEU A 196 -4.44 14.45 -4.46
CA LEU A 196 -4.48 13.88 -5.79
C LEU A 196 -5.87 13.92 -6.41
N ALA A 197 -5.90 14.43 -7.64
CA ALA A 197 -6.91 14.04 -8.60
C ALA A 197 -6.41 12.77 -9.30
N TYR A 198 -7.08 11.66 -9.12
CA TYR A 198 -6.85 10.47 -9.94
C TYR A 198 -7.72 10.52 -11.20
N ARG A 199 -7.31 9.81 -12.28
CA ARG A 199 -7.96 9.84 -13.60
C ARG A 199 -7.75 11.10 -14.41
N TYR A 200 -6.52 11.34 -14.78
CA TYR A 200 -6.29 11.99 -16.05
C TYR A 200 -6.25 10.91 -17.14
N PRO A 201 -7.12 10.94 -18.16
CA PRO A 201 -7.05 9.98 -19.25
C PRO A 201 -5.65 10.00 -19.88
N ARG A 202 -5.18 8.85 -20.32
CA ARG A 202 -3.87 8.73 -20.98
C ARG A 202 -3.67 9.75 -22.10
N ILE A 203 -4.75 10.14 -22.77
CA ILE A 203 -4.71 11.15 -23.81
C ILE A 203 -4.21 12.52 -23.31
N VAL A 204 -4.59 12.92 -22.11
CA VAL A 204 -4.11 14.18 -21.51
C VAL A 204 -2.60 14.15 -21.32
N HIS A 205 -2.05 13.00 -20.93
CA HIS A 205 -0.61 12.81 -20.79
C HIS A 205 0.13 12.76 -22.14
N LEU A 206 -0.53 12.29 -23.21
CA LEU A 206 0.01 12.32 -24.57
C LEU A 206 0.06 13.74 -25.16
N MET A 207 -0.84 14.61 -24.70
CA MET A 207 -0.94 16.00 -25.17
C MET A 207 0.03 16.96 -24.49
N LEU A 208 0.56 16.58 -23.34
CA LEU A 208 1.37 17.45 -22.51
C LEU A 208 2.81 16.93 -22.47
N ASP A 209 3.72 17.66 -23.08
CA ASP A 209 5.14 17.45 -22.79
C ASP A 209 5.40 17.64 -21.29
N LYS A 210 6.35 16.86 -20.74
CA LYS A 210 6.73 16.95 -19.32
C LYS A 210 7.01 18.38 -18.86
N SER A 211 7.57 19.21 -19.72
CA SER A 211 7.85 20.64 -19.47
C SER A 211 6.62 21.52 -19.41
N GLN A 212 5.50 21.08 -19.98
CA GLN A 212 4.22 21.85 -20.08
C GLN A 212 3.21 21.41 -19.01
N LEU A 213 3.54 20.42 -18.22
CA LEU A 213 2.70 19.97 -17.13
C LEU A 213 2.61 21.07 -16.07
N ASN A 214 1.40 21.53 -15.78
CA ASN A 214 1.16 22.35 -14.60
C ASN A 214 1.33 21.51 -13.32
N GLU A 215 1.46 22.16 -12.17
CA GLU A 215 1.65 21.49 -10.89
C GLU A 215 0.56 20.45 -10.60
N LYS A 216 -0.68 20.71 -11.00
CA LYS A 216 -1.81 19.81 -10.81
C LYS A 216 -1.67 18.55 -11.66
N THR A 217 -1.23 18.67 -12.90
CA THR A 217 -1.04 17.54 -13.83
C THR A 217 0.20 16.72 -13.47
N LYS A 218 1.27 17.36 -13.00
CA LYS A 218 2.46 16.67 -12.46
C LYS A 218 2.12 15.76 -11.30
N ARG A 219 1.16 16.16 -10.47
CA ARG A 219 0.67 15.40 -9.32
C ARG A 219 -0.38 14.37 -9.67
N SER A 220 -0.79 14.23 -10.93
CA SER A 220 -1.73 13.21 -11.35
C SER A 220 -1.09 11.82 -11.34
N ILE A 221 -1.91 10.79 -11.12
CA ILE A 221 -1.46 9.40 -11.15
C ILE A 221 -1.12 9.00 -12.58
N ILE A 222 0.00 8.28 -12.75
CA ILE A 222 0.57 7.92 -14.05
C ILE A 222 -0.31 6.97 -14.83
N ASP A 223 -0.85 5.98 -14.17
CA ASP A 223 -1.64 4.94 -14.79
C ASP A 223 -3.08 5.04 -14.29
N ASP A 224 -3.98 5.17 -15.25
CA ASP A 224 -5.37 4.88 -15.00
C ASP A 224 -5.46 3.46 -14.43
N PRO A 225 -5.88 3.27 -13.18
CA PRO A 225 -6.00 1.94 -12.64
C PRO A 225 -7.04 1.18 -13.47
N LYS A 226 -6.56 0.31 -14.35
CA LYS A 226 -7.41 -0.51 -15.23
C LYS A 226 -8.26 -1.52 -14.46
N ASN A 227 -8.23 -1.45 -13.14
CA ASN A 227 -8.93 -2.37 -12.28
C ASN A 227 -9.75 -1.59 -11.24
N GLU A 228 -11.00 -1.96 -11.13
CA GLU A 228 -11.98 -1.35 -10.24
C GLU A 228 -11.55 -1.38 -8.76
N GLU A 229 -10.79 -2.39 -8.37
CA GLU A 229 -10.27 -2.51 -7.01
C GLU A 229 -9.30 -1.37 -6.66
N ASN A 230 -8.37 -1.05 -7.57
CA ASN A 230 -7.42 0.05 -7.37
C ASN A 230 -8.13 1.40 -7.39
N GLU A 231 -9.15 1.55 -8.22
CA GLU A 231 -9.99 2.75 -8.23
C GLU A 231 -10.70 2.97 -6.90
N ASN A 232 -11.27 1.90 -6.36
CA ASN A 232 -11.91 1.93 -5.05
C ASN A 232 -10.91 2.25 -3.93
N LYS A 233 -9.70 1.69 -3.99
CA LYS A 233 -8.62 2.00 -3.03
C LYS A 233 -8.25 3.48 -3.06
N LEU A 234 -8.04 4.06 -4.23
CA LEU A 234 -7.72 5.48 -4.39
C LEU A 234 -8.84 6.38 -3.88
N ARG A 235 -10.10 6.03 -4.17
CA ARG A 235 -11.27 6.76 -3.66
C ARG A 235 -11.33 6.73 -2.14
N ASN A 236 -11.11 5.56 -1.54
CA ASN A 236 -11.13 5.39 -0.09
C ASN A 236 -9.97 6.11 0.61
N LEU A 237 -8.84 6.28 -0.07
CA LEU A 237 -7.73 7.13 0.36
C LEU A 237 -8.03 8.63 0.24
N GLY A 238 -9.15 9.02 -0.38
CA GLY A 238 -9.53 10.42 -0.55
C GLY A 238 -9.02 11.07 -1.83
N CYS A 239 -8.46 10.29 -2.77
CA CYS A 239 -8.08 10.81 -4.09
C CYS A 239 -9.32 11.31 -4.84
N LYS A 240 -9.23 12.51 -5.40
CA LYS A 240 -10.34 13.13 -6.16
C LYS A 240 -10.31 12.66 -7.61
N GLN A 241 -11.48 12.38 -8.16
CA GLN A 241 -11.62 12.16 -9.60
C GLN A 241 -11.56 13.50 -10.33
N VAL A 242 -10.84 13.56 -11.46
CA VAL A 242 -10.82 14.74 -12.30
C VAL A 242 -12.21 14.91 -12.94
N ASP A 243 -12.72 16.14 -12.90
CA ASP A 243 -14.00 16.45 -13.53
C ASP A 243 -13.88 16.32 -15.05
N THR A 244 -14.91 15.73 -15.67
CA THR A 244 -15.02 15.58 -17.13
C THR A 244 -14.93 16.93 -17.83
N SER A 245 -15.49 18.00 -17.25
CA SER A 245 -15.42 19.36 -17.81
C SER A 245 -13.97 19.89 -17.89
N GLU A 246 -13.14 19.59 -16.89
CA GLU A 246 -11.71 19.96 -16.91
C GLU A 246 -10.95 19.18 -17.98
N ILE A 247 -11.26 17.89 -18.16
CA ILE A 247 -10.67 17.06 -19.22
C ILE A 247 -11.02 17.65 -20.59
N VAL A 248 -12.29 17.97 -20.83
CA VAL A 248 -12.73 18.59 -22.08
C VAL A 248 -12.01 19.91 -22.33
N ARG A 249 -11.90 20.76 -21.31
CA ARG A 249 -11.18 22.03 -21.41
C ARG A 249 -9.73 21.83 -21.86
N ILE A 250 -9.01 20.90 -21.21
CA ILE A 250 -7.62 20.59 -21.57
C ILE A 250 -7.52 20.05 -23.00
N LEU A 251 -8.43 19.15 -23.40
CA LEU A 251 -8.46 18.60 -24.74
C LEU A 251 -8.73 19.70 -25.80
N CYS A 252 -9.68 20.60 -25.56
CA CYS A 252 -9.99 21.70 -26.49
C CYS A 252 -8.86 22.72 -26.59
N GLU A 253 -8.24 23.09 -25.49
CA GLU A 253 -7.14 24.06 -25.46
C GLU A 253 -5.88 23.55 -26.20
N ARG A 254 -5.69 22.25 -26.32
CA ARG A 254 -4.47 21.62 -26.84
C ARG A 254 -4.67 20.88 -28.17
N ALA A 255 -5.90 20.62 -28.57
CA ALA A 255 -6.22 19.85 -29.77
C ALA A 255 -5.50 20.38 -31.03
N HIS A 256 -5.42 21.70 -31.18
CA HIS A 256 -4.79 22.33 -32.34
C HIS A 256 -3.28 22.08 -32.45
N LEU A 257 -2.60 21.73 -31.35
CA LEU A 257 -1.17 21.45 -31.33
C LEU A 257 -0.81 20.04 -31.83
N HIS A 258 -1.78 19.14 -31.83
CA HIS A 258 -1.54 17.72 -32.10
C HIS A 258 -2.43 17.13 -33.21
N ILE A 259 -3.11 17.98 -33.98
CA ILE A 259 -4.10 17.54 -35.00
C ILE A 259 -3.48 16.67 -36.10
N GLU A 260 -2.18 16.81 -36.36
CA GLU A 260 -1.44 16.07 -37.37
C GLU A 260 -0.87 14.74 -36.82
N ASP A 261 -0.89 14.50 -35.49
CA ASP A 261 -0.40 13.28 -34.88
C ASP A 261 -1.48 12.18 -34.93
N ASP A 262 -1.23 11.15 -35.74
CA ASP A 262 -2.15 10.02 -35.91
C ASP A 262 -2.37 9.22 -34.61
N LYS A 263 -1.35 9.13 -33.76
CA LYS A 263 -1.46 8.43 -32.48
C LYS A 263 -2.38 9.22 -31.54
N TYR A 264 -2.21 10.53 -31.51
CA TYR A 264 -3.04 11.40 -30.73
C TYR A 264 -4.50 11.36 -31.22
N ARG A 265 -4.75 11.51 -32.53
CA ARG A 265 -6.10 11.42 -33.10
C ARG A 265 -6.79 10.10 -32.79
N THR A 266 -6.07 8.99 -32.96
CA THR A 266 -6.61 7.66 -32.65
C THR A 266 -6.96 7.53 -31.17
N ALA A 267 -6.10 8.01 -30.28
CA ALA A 267 -6.35 7.98 -28.85
C ALA A 267 -7.52 8.89 -28.44
N LEU A 268 -7.63 10.09 -29.04
CA LEU A 268 -8.73 11.01 -28.83
C LEU A 268 -10.07 10.41 -29.27
N TYR A 269 -10.16 9.88 -30.50
CA TYR A 269 -11.39 9.26 -30.97
C TYR A 269 -11.82 8.07 -30.13
N ARG A 270 -10.87 7.24 -29.71
CA ARG A 270 -11.18 6.13 -28.81
C ARG A 270 -11.72 6.64 -27.48
N TYR A 271 -11.07 7.63 -26.89
CA TYR A 271 -11.50 8.21 -25.62
C TYR A 271 -12.91 8.82 -25.71
N LEU A 272 -13.20 9.58 -26.78
CA LEU A 272 -14.52 10.15 -27.02
C LEU A 272 -15.60 9.07 -27.23
N ALA A 273 -15.26 7.98 -27.92
CA ALA A 273 -16.18 6.87 -28.13
C ALA A 273 -16.49 6.08 -26.84
N GLU A 274 -15.49 5.95 -25.96
CA GLU A 274 -15.59 5.23 -24.70
C GLU A 274 -16.19 6.09 -23.56
N THR A 275 -16.34 7.41 -23.77
CA THR A 275 -16.87 8.35 -22.76
C THR A 275 -18.17 8.99 -23.28
N PRO A 276 -19.34 8.35 -23.07
CA PRO A 276 -20.61 8.80 -23.61
C PRO A 276 -21.00 10.24 -23.24
N GLU A 277 -20.55 10.69 -22.04
CA GLU A 277 -20.82 12.05 -21.55
C GLU A 277 -20.15 13.14 -22.40
N LEU A 278 -19.15 12.79 -23.21
CA LEU A 278 -18.42 13.71 -24.09
C LEU A 278 -18.96 13.76 -25.51
N ARG A 279 -19.94 12.91 -25.87
CA ARG A 279 -20.54 12.89 -27.22
C ARG A 279 -21.09 14.22 -27.68
N PRO A 280 -21.71 15.07 -26.83
CA PRO A 280 -22.17 16.39 -27.27
C PRO A 280 -21.05 17.33 -27.76
N TYR A 281 -19.81 17.08 -27.38
CA TYR A 281 -18.63 17.88 -27.73
C TYR A 281 -17.85 17.33 -28.92
N SER A 282 -18.33 16.24 -29.53
CA SER A 282 -17.71 15.59 -30.70
C SER A 282 -18.22 16.11 -32.04
N GLN A 283 -19.09 17.11 -32.03
CA GLN A 283 -19.55 17.86 -33.24
C GLN A 283 -18.73 19.15 -33.36
#